data_7f9ba6362be510be35c1c2b6935aa44a
#
_entry.id   7f9ba6362be510be35c1c2b6935aa44a
#
_cell.length_a   1.000
_cell.length_b   1.000
_cell.length_c   1.000
_cell.angle_alpha   90.00
_cell.angle_beta   90.00
_cell.angle_gamma   90.00
#
_symmetry.space_group_name_H-M   'P 1'
#
loop_
_entity.id
_entity.type
_entity.pdbx_description
1 polymer ?
#
loop_
_entity_poly.entity_id
_entity_poly.type
_entity_poly.pdbx_seq_one_letter_code
_entity_poly.pdbx_strand_id
1 'polypeptide(L)'
;SQPGRPHQNISDEVNGLKMLFARDPVPTLYNTMQCDQIYIELADRAGYLFGEGGVNDLINQGFRLENELVLDLNTKYPVEEVYDRYVKKFDPTSSLEDVKNKGNLHYWVSKKEGYNYYYWPDNTTRHPFYFIHLKEVADQLKANLAKEGVKIPGWDDQEDFFFWWDPIPHWKPNTNTYPDGDLDMFAINWKMPFYANGVGAPHENVWLEDIIKHTGDHHNKIWINTKTAQAKGIKNGDIIVVENQAGKTQGEALLTEMIHPETVGFPGMRGAGTFMQNPVTRVGPYYNDLVSMVDNTFDPVNGSLDVSPRVKVYKA
;
A
#
# COMPACT_ATOMS: atom_id res chain seq x y z
N SER A 1 -18.62 9.11 4.29
CA SER A 1 -18.79 7.77 3.73
C SER A 1 -18.32 7.77 2.30
N GLN A 2 -17.32 6.99 1.98
CA GLN A 2 -16.94 6.78 0.58
C GLN A 2 -17.96 5.86 -0.06
N PRO A 3 -18.48 6.14 -1.27
CA PRO A 3 -19.13 5.12 -2.07
C PRO A 3 -18.15 3.99 -2.26
N GLY A 4 -18.55 2.78 -1.91
CA GLY A 4 -17.72 1.62 -2.11
C GLY A 4 -17.31 1.50 -3.58
N ARG A 5 -16.12 0.98 -3.84
CA ARG A 5 -15.73 0.65 -5.21
C ARG A 5 -16.79 -0.29 -5.80
N PRO A 6 -17.20 -0.11 -7.05
CA PRO A 6 -18.15 -1.03 -7.67
C PRO A 6 -17.56 -2.44 -7.67
N HIS A 7 -18.24 -3.35 -6.99
CA HIS A 7 -17.94 -4.77 -7.10
C HIS A 7 -18.66 -5.36 -8.30
N GLN A 8 -17.94 -6.12 -9.08
CA GLN A 8 -18.46 -6.71 -10.27
C GLN A 8 -18.67 -8.22 -10.03
N ASN A 9 -19.94 -8.63 -10.00
CA ASN A 9 -20.30 -10.03 -10.15
C ASN A 9 -20.77 -10.24 -11.59
N ILE A 10 -20.07 -11.10 -12.31
CA ILE A 10 -20.43 -11.49 -13.66
C ILE A 10 -21.11 -12.84 -13.54
N SER A 11 -22.42 -12.89 -13.79
CA SER A 11 -23.09 -14.18 -13.98
C SER A 11 -22.72 -14.75 -15.36
N ASP A 12 -22.70 -16.07 -15.48
CA ASP A 12 -22.41 -16.77 -16.75
C ASP A 12 -23.41 -16.43 -17.86
N GLU A 13 -24.49 -15.78 -17.50
CA GLU A 13 -25.48 -15.26 -18.44
C GLU A 13 -25.11 -13.87 -18.94
N VAL A 14 -25.65 -13.48 -20.03
CA VAL A 14 -25.32 -12.37 -20.94
C VAL A 14 -25.07 -11.01 -20.29
N ASN A 15 -25.46 -10.78 -19.04
CA ASN A 15 -25.39 -9.50 -18.35
C ASN A 15 -24.52 -9.55 -17.10
N GLY A 16 -23.68 -8.52 -16.91
CA GLY A 16 -22.97 -8.31 -15.65
C GLY A 16 -23.84 -7.53 -14.66
N LEU A 17 -23.70 -7.84 -13.38
CA LEU A 17 -24.26 -7.05 -12.28
C LEU A 17 -23.14 -6.20 -11.67
N LYS A 18 -23.37 -4.90 -11.59
CA LYS A 18 -22.53 -4.00 -10.79
C LYS A 18 -23.28 -3.55 -9.56
N MET A 19 -22.56 -3.31 -8.50
CA MET A 19 -23.10 -2.84 -7.24
C MET A 19 -22.32 -1.62 -6.78
N LEU A 20 -23.03 -0.56 -6.47
CA LEU A 20 -22.54 0.56 -5.69
C LEU A 20 -23.01 0.38 -4.25
N PHE A 21 -22.15 0.61 -3.29
CA PHE A 21 -22.56 0.65 -1.90
C PHE A 21 -21.94 1.85 -1.19
N ALA A 22 -22.70 2.42 -0.27
CA ALA A 22 -22.24 3.41 0.65
C ALA A 22 -22.34 2.84 2.06
N ARG A 23 -21.33 3.09 2.88
CA ARG A 23 -21.41 2.81 4.31
C ARG A 23 -22.07 3.99 5.01
N ASP A 24 -22.83 3.72 6.05
CA ASP A 24 -23.26 4.78 6.94
C ASP A 24 -22.05 5.54 7.46
N PRO A 25 -22.02 6.86 7.34
CA PRO A 25 -20.92 7.63 7.86
C PRO A 25 -20.89 7.51 9.38
N VAL A 26 -19.75 7.16 9.90
CA VAL A 26 -19.46 7.47 11.30
C VAL A 26 -19.46 8.99 11.43
N PRO A 27 -20.10 9.58 12.44
CA PRO A 27 -20.05 11.02 12.63
C PRO A 27 -18.62 11.51 12.62
N THR A 28 -18.37 12.60 11.90
CA THR A 28 -17.05 13.23 11.89
C THR A 28 -16.70 13.66 13.31
N LEU A 29 -15.63 13.11 13.84
CA LEU A 29 -15.16 13.41 15.19
C LEU A 29 -14.04 14.45 15.12
N TYR A 30 -14.04 15.37 16.08
CA TYR A 30 -13.01 16.40 16.21
C TYR A 30 -12.88 17.27 14.95
N ASN A 31 -11.71 17.81 14.71
CA ASN A 31 -11.38 18.59 13.52
C ASN A 31 -10.85 17.66 12.40
N THR A 32 -11.68 16.71 11.98
CA THR A 32 -11.38 15.79 10.89
C THR A 32 -12.27 16.05 9.68
N MET A 33 -11.85 15.63 8.52
CA MET A 33 -12.56 15.79 7.25
C MET A 33 -12.47 14.49 6.45
N GLN A 34 -13.49 14.23 5.66
CA GLN A 34 -13.47 13.11 4.73
C GLN A 34 -12.34 13.26 3.71
N CYS A 35 -11.67 12.16 3.39
CA CYS A 35 -10.47 12.17 2.55
C CYS A 35 -10.69 12.86 1.19
N ASP A 36 -11.78 12.52 0.50
CA ASP A 36 -12.04 13.09 -0.83
C ASP A 36 -12.40 14.58 -0.76
N GLN A 37 -13.04 15.01 0.34
CA GLN A 37 -13.26 16.44 0.58
C GLN A 37 -11.93 17.18 0.84
N ILE A 38 -10.95 16.53 1.50
CA ILE A 38 -9.62 17.11 1.68
C ILE A 38 -8.97 17.40 0.32
N TYR A 39 -9.08 16.48 -0.64
CA TYR A 39 -8.52 16.70 -1.97
C TYR A 39 -9.20 17.85 -2.72
N ILE A 40 -10.53 18.00 -2.61
CA ILE A 40 -11.26 19.13 -3.17
C ILE A 40 -10.78 20.45 -2.54
N GLU A 41 -10.63 20.49 -1.21
CA GLU A 41 -10.15 21.67 -0.50
C GLU A 41 -8.69 22.03 -0.86
N LEU A 42 -7.82 21.04 -1.01
CA LEU A 42 -6.45 21.25 -1.43
C LEU A 42 -6.37 21.77 -2.87
N ALA A 43 -7.15 21.18 -3.78
CA ALA A 43 -7.20 21.62 -5.17
C ALA A 43 -7.69 23.07 -5.29
N ASP A 44 -8.71 23.44 -4.53
CA ASP A 44 -9.22 24.81 -4.48
C ASP A 44 -8.15 25.80 -4.01
N ARG A 45 -7.50 25.51 -2.88
CA ARG A 45 -6.44 26.35 -2.32
C ARG A 45 -5.19 26.46 -3.21
N ALA A 46 -4.90 25.40 -3.94
CA ALA A 46 -3.77 25.36 -4.87
C ALA A 46 -4.10 25.96 -6.26
N GLY A 47 -5.35 26.34 -6.52
CA GLY A 47 -5.79 26.91 -7.78
C GLY A 47 -5.98 25.90 -8.90
N TYR A 48 -6.13 24.59 -8.56
CA TYR A 48 -6.31 23.51 -9.53
C TYR A 48 -7.73 22.93 -9.58
N LEU A 49 -8.68 23.51 -8.84
CA LEU A 49 -10.05 22.97 -8.79
C LEU A 49 -10.83 23.30 -10.06
N PHE A 50 -10.65 24.49 -10.61
CA PHE A 50 -11.49 25.09 -11.63
C PHE A 50 -10.89 25.10 -13.04
N GLY A 51 -11.74 25.27 -14.05
CA GLY A 51 -11.37 25.40 -15.45
C GLY A 51 -11.07 24.07 -16.16
N GLU A 52 -10.70 24.18 -17.43
CA GLU A 52 -10.26 23.03 -18.23
C GLU A 52 -8.98 22.41 -17.64
N GLY A 53 -8.97 21.09 -17.52
CA GLY A 53 -7.89 20.34 -16.86
C GLY A 53 -7.87 20.46 -15.35
N GLY A 54 -8.77 21.22 -14.75
CA GLY A 54 -8.96 21.29 -13.30
C GLY A 54 -9.62 20.03 -12.72
N VAL A 55 -9.65 19.92 -11.39
CA VAL A 55 -10.19 18.73 -10.73
C VAL A 55 -11.66 18.47 -11.07
N ASN A 56 -12.50 19.51 -11.21
CA ASN A 56 -13.87 19.34 -11.66
C ASN A 56 -13.96 18.72 -13.06
N ASP A 57 -13.12 19.17 -13.98
CA ASP A 57 -13.04 18.61 -15.33
C ASP A 57 -12.56 17.16 -15.32
N LEU A 58 -11.54 16.85 -14.55
CA LEU A 58 -11.03 15.48 -14.39
C LEU A 58 -12.07 14.54 -13.74
N ILE A 59 -12.89 15.04 -12.82
CA ILE A 59 -14.00 14.27 -12.24
C ILE A 59 -15.06 14.01 -13.33
N ASN A 60 -15.44 15.01 -14.12
CA ASN A 60 -16.38 14.85 -15.23
C ASN A 60 -15.90 13.78 -16.21
N GLN A 61 -14.64 13.82 -16.61
CA GLN A 61 -14.02 12.84 -17.50
C GLN A 61 -13.91 11.45 -16.86
N GLY A 62 -13.40 11.36 -15.65
CA GLY A 62 -13.16 10.10 -14.95
C GLY A 62 -14.46 9.37 -14.59
N PHE A 63 -15.47 10.10 -14.18
CA PHE A 63 -16.79 9.56 -13.90
C PHE A 63 -17.67 9.50 -15.15
N ARG A 64 -17.23 10.07 -16.27
CA ARG A 64 -18.00 10.19 -17.51
C ARG A 64 -19.38 10.77 -17.24
N LEU A 65 -19.42 11.91 -16.58
CA LEU A 65 -20.64 12.61 -16.28
C LEU A 65 -21.13 13.32 -17.55
N GLU A 66 -22.43 13.27 -17.83
CA GLU A 66 -23.06 13.81 -19.02
C GLU A 66 -24.29 14.61 -18.66
N ASN A 67 -24.69 15.50 -19.53
CA ASN A 67 -25.90 16.35 -19.45
C ASN A 67 -25.94 17.13 -18.11
N GLU A 68 -27.05 17.06 -17.39
CA GLU A 68 -27.28 17.74 -16.13
C GLU A 68 -26.40 17.25 -14.97
N LEU A 69 -25.73 16.11 -15.15
CA LEU A 69 -24.82 15.55 -14.15
C LEU A 69 -23.42 16.15 -14.22
N VAL A 70 -23.07 16.86 -15.30
CA VAL A 70 -21.76 17.49 -15.45
C VAL A 70 -21.57 18.55 -14.37
N LEU A 71 -20.41 18.50 -13.70
CA LEU A 71 -19.99 19.55 -12.77
C LEU A 71 -19.63 20.81 -13.55
N ASP A 72 -20.15 21.95 -13.14
CA ASP A 72 -19.68 23.23 -13.65
C ASP A 72 -18.21 23.43 -13.26
N LEU A 73 -17.41 23.86 -14.24
CA LEU A 73 -15.97 23.97 -14.08
C LEU A 73 -15.53 25.09 -13.12
N ASN A 74 -16.41 26.01 -12.78
CA ASN A 74 -16.11 27.16 -11.94
C ASN A 74 -16.85 27.14 -10.59
N THR A 75 -17.55 26.05 -10.29
CA THR A 75 -18.33 25.89 -9.05
C THR A 75 -17.66 24.86 -8.14
N LYS A 76 -17.47 25.19 -6.87
CA LYS A 76 -16.99 24.26 -5.86
C LYS A 76 -18.17 23.43 -5.32
N TYR A 77 -18.03 22.13 -5.38
CA TYR A 77 -19.03 21.18 -4.92
C TYR A 77 -18.57 20.45 -3.66
N PRO A 78 -19.47 20.20 -2.70
CA PRO A 78 -19.19 19.24 -1.64
C PRO A 78 -19.10 17.82 -2.24
N VAL A 79 -18.28 16.97 -1.64
CA VAL A 79 -18.05 15.63 -2.16
C VAL A 79 -19.31 14.78 -2.26
N GLU A 80 -20.27 15.00 -1.36
CA GLU A 80 -21.58 14.32 -1.38
C GLU A 80 -22.37 14.61 -2.65
N GLU A 81 -22.30 15.83 -3.17
CA GLU A 81 -22.97 16.18 -4.43
C GLU A 81 -22.28 15.51 -5.62
N VAL A 82 -20.95 15.43 -5.61
CA VAL A 82 -20.22 14.70 -6.64
C VAL A 82 -20.64 13.22 -6.64
N TYR A 83 -20.77 12.63 -5.48
CA TYR A 83 -21.21 11.24 -5.35
C TYR A 83 -22.67 11.04 -5.74
N ASP A 84 -23.54 11.98 -5.41
CA ASP A 84 -24.94 11.91 -5.82
C ASP A 84 -25.10 11.91 -7.35
N ARG A 85 -24.35 12.77 -8.03
CA ARG A 85 -24.30 12.78 -9.51
C ARG A 85 -23.75 11.47 -10.06
N TYR A 86 -22.75 10.89 -9.42
CA TYR A 86 -22.21 9.58 -9.80
C TYR A 86 -23.24 8.45 -9.62
N VAL A 87 -24.05 8.46 -8.56
CA VAL A 87 -25.16 7.51 -8.37
C VAL A 87 -26.20 7.67 -9.45
N LYS A 88 -26.65 8.89 -9.71
CA LYS A 88 -27.69 9.21 -10.71
C LYS A 88 -27.30 8.84 -12.12
N LYS A 89 -26.02 8.80 -12.43
CA LYS A 89 -25.52 8.29 -13.71
C LYS A 89 -25.93 6.84 -13.98
N PHE A 90 -25.99 6.01 -12.96
CA PHE A 90 -26.34 4.59 -13.11
C PHE A 90 -27.83 4.34 -12.92
N ASP A 91 -28.47 5.10 -12.06
CA ASP A 91 -29.89 5.07 -11.83
C ASP A 91 -30.41 6.48 -11.56
N PRO A 92 -30.99 7.14 -12.58
CA PRO A 92 -31.53 8.49 -12.43
C PRO A 92 -32.62 8.63 -11.38
N THR A 93 -33.23 7.51 -10.97
CA THR A 93 -34.29 7.50 -9.95
C THR A 93 -33.76 7.34 -8.51
N SER A 94 -32.48 7.06 -8.37
CA SER A 94 -31.81 6.88 -7.07
C SER A 94 -30.93 8.08 -6.72
N SER A 95 -30.80 8.36 -5.46
CA SER A 95 -29.90 9.36 -4.88
C SER A 95 -28.80 8.71 -4.05
N LEU A 96 -27.78 9.47 -3.70
CA LEU A 96 -26.77 9.03 -2.72
C LEU A 96 -27.43 8.66 -1.38
N GLU A 97 -28.45 9.39 -0.96
CA GLU A 97 -29.19 9.12 0.26
C GLU A 97 -29.94 7.78 0.20
N ASP A 98 -30.53 7.45 -0.97
CA ASP A 98 -31.13 6.13 -1.17
C ASP A 98 -30.09 5.00 -1.04
N VAL A 99 -28.90 5.19 -1.58
CA VAL A 99 -27.82 4.21 -1.45
C VAL A 99 -27.37 4.06 0.00
N LYS A 100 -27.26 5.15 0.75
CA LYS A 100 -26.94 5.13 2.18
C LYS A 100 -27.99 4.36 2.97
N ASN A 101 -29.28 4.66 2.74
CA ASN A 101 -30.39 4.05 3.46
C ASN A 101 -30.58 2.57 3.13
N LYS A 102 -30.37 2.17 1.89
CA LYS A 102 -30.46 0.78 1.44
C LYS A 102 -29.15 0.00 1.63
N GLY A 103 -28.06 0.70 1.88
CA GLY A 103 -26.71 0.14 1.94
C GLY A 103 -26.08 -0.15 0.60
N ASN A 104 -26.84 -0.22 -0.47
CA ASN A 104 -26.34 -0.49 -1.82
C ASN A 104 -27.31 -0.08 -2.92
N LEU A 105 -26.78 0.06 -4.14
CA LEU A 105 -27.51 0.18 -5.39
C LEU A 105 -27.02 -0.91 -6.35
N HIS A 106 -27.93 -1.71 -6.86
CA HIS A 106 -27.64 -2.71 -7.88
C HIS A 106 -28.09 -2.19 -9.24
N TYR A 107 -27.27 -2.35 -10.27
CA TYR A 107 -27.63 -2.06 -11.62
C TYR A 107 -27.02 -3.08 -12.60
N TRP A 108 -27.74 -3.35 -13.67
CA TRP A 108 -27.30 -4.28 -14.69
C TRP A 108 -26.48 -3.55 -15.75
N VAL A 109 -25.43 -4.20 -16.19
CA VAL A 109 -24.62 -3.75 -17.32
C VAL A 109 -24.58 -4.82 -18.39
N SER A 110 -24.39 -4.41 -19.63
CA SER A 110 -24.17 -5.39 -20.70
C SER A 110 -22.92 -6.22 -20.43
N LYS A 111 -22.84 -7.40 -21.01
CA LYS A 111 -21.64 -8.24 -20.90
C LYS A 111 -20.39 -7.49 -21.36
N LYS A 112 -20.50 -6.70 -22.43
CA LYS A 112 -19.42 -5.84 -22.93
C LYS A 112 -18.98 -4.82 -21.89
N GLU A 113 -19.90 -4.16 -21.21
CA GLU A 113 -19.61 -3.21 -20.15
C GLU A 113 -19.10 -3.92 -18.89
N GLY A 114 -19.61 -5.11 -18.60
CA GLY A 114 -19.14 -5.96 -17.51
C GLY A 114 -17.65 -6.31 -17.62
N TYR A 115 -17.14 -6.47 -18.83
CA TYR A 115 -15.73 -6.71 -19.13
C TYR A 115 -14.97 -5.45 -19.53
N ASN A 116 -15.54 -4.29 -19.38
CA ASN A 116 -15.03 -3.01 -19.84
C ASN A 116 -13.65 -2.64 -19.26
N TYR A 117 -13.29 -3.10 -18.10
CA TYR A 117 -11.96 -2.83 -17.55
C TYR A 117 -10.82 -3.50 -18.32
N TYR A 118 -11.12 -4.38 -19.26
CA TYR A 118 -10.13 -4.91 -20.20
C TYR A 118 -9.89 -3.99 -21.40
N TYR A 119 -10.69 -2.97 -21.60
CA TYR A 119 -10.54 -1.88 -22.59
C TYR A 119 -10.34 -2.31 -24.04
N TRP A 120 -10.45 -3.58 -24.39
CA TRP A 120 -10.25 -4.09 -25.73
C TRP A 120 -11.58 -4.61 -26.30
N PRO A 121 -12.06 -3.98 -27.39
CA PRO A 121 -13.38 -4.27 -27.92
C PRO A 121 -13.57 -5.71 -28.44
N ASP A 122 -12.48 -6.37 -28.76
CA ASP A 122 -12.45 -7.67 -29.43
C ASP A 122 -11.97 -8.83 -28.55
N ASN A 123 -11.71 -8.60 -27.27
CA ASN A 123 -11.13 -9.57 -26.33
C ASN A 123 -9.81 -10.19 -26.82
N THR A 124 -9.08 -9.49 -27.68
CA THR A 124 -7.78 -9.96 -28.20
C THR A 124 -6.59 -9.53 -27.33
N THR A 125 -6.86 -9.01 -26.15
CA THR A 125 -5.82 -8.59 -25.22
C THR A 125 -4.88 -9.74 -24.92
N ARG A 126 -3.63 -9.56 -25.30
CA ARG A 126 -2.54 -10.41 -24.87
C ARG A 126 -1.92 -9.78 -23.63
N HIS A 127 -1.79 -10.57 -22.59
CA HIS A 127 -0.95 -10.21 -21.45
C HIS A 127 0.47 -10.68 -21.76
N PRO A 128 1.40 -9.79 -22.12
CA PRO A 128 2.78 -10.20 -22.34
C PRO A 128 3.37 -10.65 -21.01
N PHE A 129 4.09 -11.76 -21.03
CA PHE A 129 4.89 -12.18 -19.88
C PHE A 129 6.21 -11.38 -19.77
N TYR A 130 6.50 -10.57 -20.77
CA TYR A 130 7.71 -9.76 -20.86
C TYR A 130 7.36 -8.30 -20.65
N PHE A 131 8.17 -7.63 -19.87
CA PHE A 131 8.05 -6.19 -19.66
C PHE A 131 8.87 -5.43 -20.70
N ILE A 132 8.56 -5.64 -21.99
CA ILE A 132 9.37 -5.08 -23.09
C ILE A 132 9.49 -3.55 -23.04
N HIS A 133 8.48 -2.87 -22.52
CA HIS A 133 8.54 -1.42 -22.31
C HIS A 133 9.61 -0.98 -21.32
N LEU A 134 9.98 -1.83 -20.34
CA LEU A 134 11.11 -1.53 -19.45
C LEU A 134 12.40 -1.38 -20.26
N LYS A 135 12.65 -2.30 -21.20
CA LYS A 135 13.82 -2.21 -22.05
C LYS A 135 13.80 -0.97 -22.95
N GLU A 136 12.66 -0.66 -23.54
CA GLU A 136 12.50 0.53 -24.38
C GLU A 136 12.79 1.81 -23.60
N VAL A 137 12.24 1.91 -22.39
CA VAL A 137 12.47 3.07 -21.50
C VAL A 137 13.94 3.11 -21.04
N ALA A 138 14.54 1.97 -20.72
CA ALA A 138 15.95 1.89 -20.33
C ALA A 138 16.88 2.36 -21.46
N ASP A 139 16.65 1.88 -22.70
CA ASP A 139 17.44 2.27 -23.86
C ASP A 139 17.31 3.79 -24.13
N GLN A 140 16.11 4.34 -24.00
CA GLN A 140 15.88 5.79 -24.14
C GLN A 140 16.56 6.58 -23.00
N LEU A 141 16.47 6.09 -21.77
CA LEU A 141 17.13 6.72 -20.62
C LEU A 141 18.65 6.72 -20.78
N LYS A 142 19.24 5.58 -21.17
CA LYS A 142 20.69 5.49 -21.47
C LYS A 142 21.10 6.53 -22.52
N ALA A 143 20.34 6.63 -23.60
CA ALA A 143 20.64 7.59 -24.68
C ALA A 143 20.54 9.04 -24.18
N ASN A 144 19.55 9.37 -23.38
CA ASN A 144 19.37 10.71 -22.81
C ASN A 144 20.50 11.06 -21.82
N LEU A 145 20.85 10.15 -20.93
CA LEU A 145 21.96 10.35 -19.97
C LEU A 145 23.28 10.58 -20.70
N ALA A 146 23.56 9.78 -21.73
CA ALA A 146 24.77 9.95 -22.53
C ALA A 146 24.79 11.30 -23.26
N LYS A 147 23.67 11.70 -23.84
CA LYS A 147 23.52 12.99 -24.53
C LYS A 147 23.78 14.18 -23.62
N GLU A 148 23.24 14.16 -22.41
CA GLU A 148 23.34 15.26 -21.44
C GLU A 148 24.62 15.15 -20.57
N GLY A 149 25.38 14.08 -20.68
CA GLY A 149 26.59 13.84 -19.88
C GLY A 149 26.31 13.66 -18.39
N VAL A 150 25.13 13.19 -18.03
CA VAL A 150 24.69 13.01 -16.66
C VAL A 150 24.80 11.56 -16.23
N LYS A 151 25.20 11.33 -14.99
CA LYS A 151 25.17 10.01 -14.34
C LYS A 151 24.03 9.94 -13.32
N ILE A 152 23.52 8.76 -13.10
CA ILE A 152 22.50 8.50 -12.08
C ILE A 152 23.20 8.53 -10.71
N PRO A 153 22.79 9.45 -9.81
CA PRO A 153 23.39 9.52 -8.48
C PRO A 153 23.19 8.23 -7.68
N GLY A 154 24.16 7.89 -6.84
CA GLY A 154 24.09 6.72 -5.97
C GLY A 154 24.40 5.38 -6.66
N TRP A 155 24.71 5.38 -7.97
CA TRP A 155 25.07 4.20 -8.75
C TRP A 155 26.44 4.39 -9.38
N ASP A 156 27.47 3.88 -8.71
CA ASP A 156 28.86 3.97 -9.21
C ASP A 156 29.01 3.26 -10.54
N ASP A 157 28.46 2.05 -10.65
CA ASP A 157 28.27 1.35 -11.89
C ASP A 157 26.86 1.60 -12.45
N GLN A 158 26.78 2.31 -13.56
CA GLN A 158 25.52 2.62 -14.22
C GLN A 158 24.85 1.35 -14.81
N GLU A 159 25.60 0.32 -15.14
CA GLU A 159 25.04 -0.95 -15.63
C GLU A 159 24.31 -1.71 -14.52
N ASP A 160 24.75 -1.61 -13.29
CA ASP A 160 24.01 -2.16 -12.13
C ASP A 160 22.60 -1.56 -11.99
N PHE A 161 22.47 -0.26 -12.25
CA PHE A 161 21.15 0.38 -12.30
C PHE A 161 20.30 -0.21 -13.43
N PHE A 162 20.85 -0.35 -14.63
CA PHE A 162 20.11 -0.85 -15.79
C PHE A 162 19.84 -2.35 -15.75
N PHE A 163 20.54 -3.10 -14.92
CA PHE A 163 20.24 -4.51 -14.66
C PHE A 163 18.80 -4.71 -14.13
N TRP A 164 18.26 -3.75 -13.41
CA TRP A 164 16.88 -3.79 -12.89
C TRP A 164 15.83 -3.57 -14.00
N TRP A 165 16.22 -3.09 -15.15
CA TRP A 165 15.33 -2.81 -16.28
C TRP A 165 15.21 -3.97 -17.26
N ASP A 166 15.60 -5.17 -16.86
CA ASP A 166 15.47 -6.36 -17.69
C ASP A 166 13.98 -6.69 -17.91
N PRO A 167 13.56 -6.91 -19.19
CA PRO A 167 12.20 -7.25 -19.52
C PRO A 167 11.78 -8.65 -19.06
N ILE A 168 12.72 -9.51 -18.73
CA ILE A 168 12.46 -10.87 -18.27
C ILE A 168 12.67 -10.92 -16.77
N PRO A 169 11.63 -11.24 -15.98
CA PRO A 169 11.78 -11.42 -14.54
C PRO A 169 12.81 -12.52 -14.23
N HIS A 170 13.79 -12.21 -13.41
CA HIS A 170 14.75 -13.16 -12.88
C HIS A 170 15.12 -12.81 -11.44
N TRP A 171 15.69 -13.79 -10.76
CA TRP A 171 16.13 -13.58 -9.40
C TRP A 171 17.30 -12.58 -9.35
N LYS A 172 17.23 -11.64 -8.44
CA LYS A 172 18.28 -10.67 -8.13
C LYS A 172 18.68 -10.84 -6.67
N PRO A 173 19.97 -10.70 -6.34
CA PRO A 173 20.38 -10.73 -4.95
C PRO A 173 19.74 -9.56 -4.18
N ASN A 174 19.43 -9.81 -2.92
CA ASN A 174 18.97 -8.79 -2.01
C ASN A 174 20.09 -7.74 -1.81
N THR A 175 19.82 -6.48 -2.20
CA THR A 175 20.79 -5.39 -2.11
C THR A 175 21.00 -4.87 -0.68
N ASN A 176 20.05 -5.12 0.23
CA ASN A 176 20.18 -4.91 1.67
C ASN A 176 20.95 -6.04 2.37
N THR A 177 21.48 -6.98 1.63
CA THR A 177 22.41 -7.97 2.16
C THR A 177 23.77 -7.31 2.35
N TYR A 178 23.98 -6.79 3.51
CA TYR A 178 25.30 -6.33 3.92
C TYR A 178 26.20 -7.57 4.06
N PRO A 179 27.27 -7.68 3.26
CA PRO A 179 28.04 -8.92 3.21
C PRO A 179 28.99 -9.14 4.39
N ASP A 180 28.99 -8.24 5.39
CA ASP A 180 30.06 -8.21 6.37
C ASP A 180 29.73 -8.89 7.70
N GLY A 181 30.42 -9.96 7.97
CA GLY A 181 30.80 -10.51 9.25
C GLY A 181 29.64 -11.05 10.10
N ASP A 182 29.09 -10.22 10.97
CA ASP A 182 28.18 -10.65 12.05
C ASP A 182 26.70 -10.68 11.66
N LEU A 183 26.34 -10.27 10.43
CA LEU A 183 24.95 -10.22 9.97
C LEU A 183 24.51 -11.58 9.43
N ASP A 184 24.30 -12.52 10.33
CA ASP A 184 24.11 -13.94 10.04
C ASP A 184 22.64 -14.36 9.80
N MET A 185 21.68 -13.44 9.95
CA MET A 185 20.25 -13.73 9.81
C MET A 185 19.57 -12.75 8.84
N PHE A 186 18.41 -13.15 8.30
CA PHE A 186 17.51 -12.28 7.58
C PHE A 186 16.38 -11.82 8.48
N ALA A 187 16.08 -10.52 8.48
CA ALA A 187 14.87 -10.03 9.13
C ALA A 187 13.70 -10.09 8.13
N ILE A 188 12.58 -10.60 8.56
CA ILE A 188 11.34 -10.65 7.79
C ILE A 188 10.18 -10.09 8.61
N ASN A 189 9.17 -9.57 7.92
CA ASN A 189 7.93 -9.17 8.55
C ASN A 189 6.71 -9.75 7.82
N TRP A 190 5.57 -9.71 8.46
CA TRP A 190 4.30 -10.13 7.87
C TRP A 190 3.15 -9.27 8.38
N LYS A 191 2.08 -9.17 7.58
CA LYS A 191 0.85 -8.55 8.02
C LYS A 191 0.08 -9.47 8.96
N MET A 192 -0.45 -8.88 10.00
CA MET A 192 -1.33 -9.57 10.93
C MET A 192 -2.78 -9.46 10.46
N PRO A 193 -3.64 -10.47 10.75
CA PRO A 193 -5.04 -10.44 10.33
C PRO A 193 -5.85 -9.28 10.93
N PHE A 194 -5.37 -8.69 12.01
CA PHE A 194 -6.00 -7.55 12.69
C PHE A 194 -5.64 -6.19 12.09
N TYR A 195 -4.77 -6.14 11.06
CA TYR A 195 -4.23 -4.89 10.53
C TYR A 195 -4.81 -4.56 9.17
N ALA A 196 -5.44 -3.41 9.07
CA ALA A 196 -5.75 -2.81 7.79
C ALA A 196 -4.51 -2.10 7.20
N ASN A 197 -4.48 -1.96 5.89
CA ASN A 197 -3.40 -1.23 5.20
C ASN A 197 -3.46 0.27 5.53
N GLY A 198 -2.66 0.71 6.47
CA GLY A 198 -2.47 2.11 6.80
C GLY A 198 -3.58 2.76 7.64
N VAL A 199 -4.83 2.37 7.46
CA VAL A 199 -5.96 2.93 8.21
C VAL A 199 -6.51 1.90 9.18
N GLY A 200 -6.69 2.30 10.44
CA GLY A 200 -7.19 1.40 11.50
C GLY A 200 -6.13 0.41 11.98
N ALA A 201 -4.86 0.72 11.80
CA ALA A 201 -3.76 -0.05 12.36
C ALA A 201 -3.80 0.01 13.91
N PRO A 202 -3.33 -1.02 14.61
CA PRO A 202 -3.38 -1.07 16.07
C PRO A 202 -2.70 0.11 16.75
N HIS A 203 -1.68 0.69 16.12
CA HIS A 203 -0.98 1.86 16.65
C HIS A 203 -1.87 3.13 16.74
N GLU A 204 -3.02 3.14 16.07
CA GLU A 204 -4.01 4.22 16.11
C GLU A 204 -5.29 3.83 16.85
N ASN A 205 -5.54 2.52 17.01
CA ASN A 205 -6.79 2.00 17.53
C ASN A 205 -6.57 1.21 18.82
N VAL A 206 -6.82 1.88 19.95
CA VAL A 206 -6.65 1.28 21.28
C VAL A 206 -7.56 0.08 21.54
N TRP A 207 -8.74 0.03 20.92
CA TRP A 207 -9.67 -1.11 21.02
C TRP A 207 -9.12 -2.34 20.31
N LEU A 208 -8.52 -2.15 19.14
CA LEU A 208 -7.90 -3.24 18.40
C LEU A 208 -6.67 -3.77 19.15
N GLU A 209 -5.90 -2.91 19.78
CA GLU A 209 -4.78 -3.32 20.63
C GLU A 209 -5.26 -4.16 21.83
N ASP A 210 -6.36 -3.79 22.43
CA ASP A 210 -6.96 -4.58 23.51
C ASP A 210 -7.41 -5.97 23.04
N ILE A 211 -8.04 -6.05 21.88
CA ILE A 211 -8.41 -7.33 21.25
C ILE A 211 -7.17 -8.19 20.99
N ILE A 212 -6.08 -7.62 20.46
CA ILE A 212 -4.84 -8.31 20.17
C ILE A 212 -4.23 -8.90 21.44
N LYS A 213 -4.21 -8.18 22.54
CA LYS A 213 -3.75 -8.67 23.83
C LYS A 213 -4.48 -9.93 24.31
N HIS A 214 -5.77 -10.03 24.00
CA HIS A 214 -6.59 -11.20 24.35
C HIS A 214 -6.42 -12.38 23.39
N THR A 215 -5.87 -12.16 22.20
CA THR A 215 -5.62 -13.24 21.21
C THR A 215 -4.25 -13.90 21.37
N GLY A 216 -3.39 -13.33 22.18
CA GLY A 216 -2.08 -13.86 22.49
C GLY A 216 -0.95 -12.83 22.34
N ASP A 217 0.01 -12.87 23.21
CA ASP A 217 1.11 -11.91 23.29
C ASP A 217 2.17 -12.09 22.19
N HIS A 218 2.10 -13.19 21.44
CA HIS A 218 3.01 -13.50 20.33
C HIS A 218 3.01 -12.44 19.22
N HIS A 219 1.97 -11.63 19.15
CA HIS A 219 1.86 -10.52 18.20
C HIS A 219 2.79 -9.33 18.50
N ASN A 220 3.41 -9.31 19.67
CA ASN A 220 4.29 -8.23 20.11
C ASN A 220 5.74 -8.67 20.27
N LYS A 221 6.07 -9.92 19.92
CA LYS A 221 7.38 -10.53 20.15
C LYS A 221 8.17 -10.68 18.87
N ILE A 222 9.47 -10.76 19.02
CA ILE A 222 10.39 -11.11 17.93
C ILE A 222 10.47 -12.63 17.84
N TRP A 223 10.12 -13.19 16.70
CA TRP A 223 10.13 -14.63 16.49
C TRP A 223 11.52 -15.09 16.05
N ILE A 224 12.03 -16.12 16.71
CA ILE A 224 13.31 -16.74 16.39
C ILE A 224 13.18 -18.26 16.44
N ASN A 225 13.85 -18.95 15.51
CA ASN A 225 13.85 -20.41 15.51
C ASN A 225 14.53 -20.97 16.76
N THR A 226 13.97 -22.01 17.35
CA THR A 226 14.44 -22.62 18.59
C THR A 226 15.91 -23.05 18.52
N LYS A 227 16.37 -23.64 17.41
CA LYS A 227 17.77 -24.06 17.24
C LYS A 227 18.71 -22.86 17.20
N THR A 228 18.32 -21.81 16.48
CA THR A 228 19.09 -20.57 16.39
C THR A 228 19.17 -19.87 17.74
N ALA A 229 18.04 -19.78 18.44
CA ALA A 229 17.99 -19.21 19.77
C ALA A 229 18.94 -19.96 20.77
N GLN A 230 18.91 -21.30 20.76
CA GLN A 230 19.78 -22.11 21.55
C GLN A 230 21.28 -21.86 21.24
N ALA A 231 21.63 -21.81 19.96
CA ALA A 231 23.00 -21.53 19.51
C ALA A 231 23.49 -20.14 19.96
N LYS A 232 22.57 -19.17 20.04
CA LYS A 232 22.84 -17.79 20.48
C LYS A 232 22.65 -17.59 22.00
N GLY A 233 22.31 -18.64 22.75
CA GLY A 233 22.07 -18.55 24.19
C GLY A 233 20.83 -17.78 24.61
N ILE A 234 19.89 -17.64 23.69
CA ILE A 234 18.62 -16.93 23.88
C ILE A 234 17.54 -17.89 24.38
N LYS A 235 16.81 -17.48 25.39
CA LYS A 235 15.66 -18.20 25.97
C LYS A 235 14.36 -17.51 25.59
N ASN A 236 13.27 -18.26 25.62
CA ASN A 236 11.94 -17.68 25.42
C ASN A 236 11.67 -16.62 26.50
N GLY A 237 11.25 -15.44 26.06
CA GLY A 237 10.99 -14.28 26.92
C GLY A 237 12.22 -13.39 27.19
N ASP A 238 13.42 -13.76 26.75
CA ASP A 238 14.57 -12.86 26.84
C ASP A 238 14.35 -11.61 25.97
N ILE A 239 14.84 -10.49 26.44
CA ILE A 239 14.92 -9.29 25.59
C ILE A 239 16.11 -9.46 24.65
N ILE A 240 15.84 -9.36 23.35
CA ILE A 240 16.85 -9.46 22.30
C ILE A 240 16.91 -8.17 21.48
N VAL A 241 18.09 -7.90 20.99
CA VAL A 241 18.37 -6.81 20.05
C VAL A 241 18.56 -7.39 18.67
N VAL A 242 17.95 -6.77 17.70
CA VAL A 242 18.17 -7.02 16.26
C VAL A 242 18.75 -5.75 15.67
N GLU A 243 19.87 -5.87 14.97
CA GLU A 243 20.69 -4.73 14.56
C GLU A 243 21.34 -4.94 13.20
N ASN A 244 21.45 -3.87 12.43
CA ASN A 244 22.29 -3.75 11.24
C ASN A 244 22.80 -2.30 11.08
N GLN A 245 23.33 -1.96 9.91
CA GLN A 245 23.86 -0.60 9.66
C GLN A 245 22.77 0.47 9.60
N ALA A 246 21.52 0.12 9.25
CA ALA A 246 20.41 1.07 9.21
C ALA A 246 19.98 1.49 10.61
N GLY A 247 20.03 0.55 11.56
CA GLY A 247 19.65 0.81 12.93
C GLY A 247 19.46 -0.44 13.76
N LYS A 248 18.73 -0.31 14.86
CA LYS A 248 18.44 -1.40 15.76
C LYS A 248 17.05 -1.29 16.37
N THR A 249 16.47 -2.43 16.65
CA THR A 249 15.24 -2.57 17.42
C THR A 249 15.40 -3.66 18.49
N GLN A 250 14.52 -3.67 19.47
CA GLN A 250 14.55 -4.68 20.53
C GLN A 250 13.13 -5.14 20.89
N GLY A 251 13.04 -6.34 21.42
CA GLY A 251 11.79 -6.91 21.88
C GLY A 251 11.99 -8.24 22.58
N GLU A 252 10.91 -8.74 23.13
CA GLU A 252 10.90 -10.06 23.78
C GLU A 252 10.96 -11.18 22.72
N ALA A 253 11.81 -12.17 22.94
CA ALA A 253 11.98 -13.32 22.05
C ALA A 253 10.85 -14.33 22.21
N LEU A 254 10.25 -14.75 21.09
CA LEU A 254 9.39 -15.92 20.99
C LEU A 254 10.13 -17.04 20.25
N LEU A 255 10.45 -18.13 20.96
CA LEU A 255 11.06 -19.30 20.35
C LEU A 255 9.99 -20.15 19.66
N THR A 256 10.20 -20.48 18.38
CA THR A 256 9.22 -21.23 17.59
C THR A 256 9.89 -21.98 16.45
N GLU A 257 9.30 -23.11 16.08
CA GLU A 257 9.68 -23.85 14.87
C GLU A 257 8.96 -23.33 13.60
N MET A 258 8.09 -22.32 13.72
CA MET A 258 7.33 -21.76 12.60
C MET A 258 8.13 -20.81 11.70
N ILE A 259 9.39 -20.54 12.07
CA ILE A 259 10.27 -19.65 11.30
C ILE A 259 11.57 -20.39 10.92
N HIS A 260 12.12 -20.06 9.76
CA HIS A 260 13.37 -20.66 9.30
C HIS A 260 14.55 -20.32 10.23
N PRO A 261 15.51 -21.25 10.44
CA PRO A 261 16.65 -21.00 11.33
C PRO A 261 17.52 -19.79 10.99
N GLU A 262 17.58 -19.40 9.73
CA GLU A 262 18.35 -18.24 9.26
C GLU A 262 17.54 -16.92 9.27
N THR A 263 16.32 -16.94 9.81
CA THR A 263 15.46 -15.75 9.83
C THR A 263 15.06 -15.36 11.23
N VAL A 264 14.86 -14.06 11.42
CA VAL A 264 14.19 -13.47 12.59
C VAL A 264 12.97 -12.72 12.12
N GLY A 265 11.85 -12.90 12.81
CA GLY A 265 10.54 -12.47 12.33
C GLY A 265 9.88 -11.42 13.19
N PHE A 266 9.19 -10.51 12.53
CA PHE A 266 8.50 -9.39 13.17
C PHE A 266 7.03 -9.37 12.77
N PRO A 267 6.10 -9.38 13.74
CA PRO A 267 4.72 -9.02 13.46
C PRO A 267 4.68 -7.58 12.90
N GLY A 268 4.12 -7.42 11.72
CA GLY A 268 4.13 -6.13 11.02
C GLY A 268 3.37 -5.03 11.76
N MET A 269 3.74 -3.78 11.48
CA MET A 269 3.09 -2.56 11.97
C MET A 269 3.11 -2.39 13.51
N ARG A 270 4.11 -2.96 14.19
CA ARG A 270 4.29 -2.80 15.64
C ARG A 270 5.42 -1.83 15.94
N GLY A 271 5.43 -1.28 17.13
CA GLY A 271 6.53 -0.48 17.68
C GLY A 271 6.76 0.88 17.02
N ALA A 272 5.93 1.31 16.08
CA ALA A 272 6.10 2.60 15.41
C ALA A 272 6.22 3.74 16.43
N GLY A 273 7.38 4.35 16.50
CA GLY A 273 7.79 5.20 17.61
C GLY A 273 7.55 6.68 17.39
N THR A 274 6.47 7.12 16.74
CA THR A 274 6.20 8.55 16.66
C THR A 274 5.70 9.07 18.01
N PHE A 275 6.13 10.28 18.40
CA PHE A 275 5.68 10.94 19.63
C PHE A 275 4.16 11.21 19.64
N MET A 276 3.54 11.23 18.46
CA MET A 276 2.10 11.42 18.27
C MET A 276 1.29 10.14 18.55
N GLN A 277 1.93 8.99 18.60
CA GLN A 277 1.26 7.72 18.82
C GLN A 277 0.80 7.57 20.28
N ASN A 278 -0.41 7.01 20.46
CA ASN A 278 -0.91 6.71 21.79
C ASN A 278 0.04 5.75 22.52
N PRO A 279 0.48 6.07 23.74
CA PRO A 279 1.39 5.19 24.51
C PRO A 279 0.88 3.76 24.70
N VAL A 280 -0.44 3.55 24.77
CA VAL A 280 -1.06 2.22 24.93
C VAL A 280 -0.81 1.34 23.71
N THR A 281 -0.72 1.93 22.53
CA THR A 281 -0.52 1.22 21.25
C THR A 281 0.94 1.17 20.80
N ARG A 282 1.84 1.83 21.53
CA ARG A 282 3.28 1.88 21.25
C ARG A 282 3.98 0.66 21.85
N VAL A 283 3.67 -0.52 21.31
CA VAL A 283 4.19 -1.79 21.83
C VAL A 283 4.84 -2.62 20.73
N GLY A 284 5.79 -3.45 21.10
CA GLY A 284 6.52 -4.35 20.22
C GLY A 284 7.71 -3.71 19.50
N PRO A 285 8.48 -4.51 18.77
CA PRO A 285 9.65 -4.09 18.02
C PRO A 285 9.24 -3.35 16.74
N TYR A 286 10.02 -2.35 16.32
CA TYR A 286 9.77 -1.61 15.10
C TYR A 286 10.68 -2.09 13.97
N TYR A 287 10.10 -2.77 12.99
CA TYR A 287 10.82 -3.37 11.88
C TYR A 287 11.53 -2.36 10.97
N ASN A 288 10.91 -1.22 10.72
CA ASN A 288 11.44 -0.24 9.77
C ASN A 288 12.75 0.42 10.23
N ASP A 289 13.12 0.31 11.52
CA ASP A 289 14.45 0.73 11.98
C ASP A 289 15.60 -0.10 11.36
N LEU A 290 15.27 -1.26 10.79
CA LEU A 290 16.22 -2.16 10.15
C LEU A 290 16.26 -2.01 8.61
N VAL A 291 15.37 -1.19 8.04
CA VAL A 291 15.27 -1.01 6.59
C VAL A 291 15.99 0.26 6.17
N SER A 292 16.99 0.09 5.32
CA SER A 292 17.74 1.21 4.77
C SER A 292 16.98 1.88 3.62
N MET A 293 17.10 3.21 3.53
CA MET A 293 16.62 4.02 2.41
C MET A 293 17.77 4.76 1.71
N VAL A 294 18.96 4.16 1.71
CA VAL A 294 20.09 4.71 0.97
C VAL A 294 20.12 4.19 -0.46
N ASP A 295 20.93 4.82 -1.30
CA ASP A 295 21.14 4.40 -2.68
C ASP A 295 21.49 2.91 -2.75
N ASN A 296 21.06 2.23 -3.80
CA ASN A 296 21.21 0.79 -4.03
C ASN A 296 20.40 -0.17 -3.14
N THR A 297 19.54 0.35 -2.25
CA THR A 297 18.71 -0.48 -1.38
C THR A 297 17.26 -0.58 -1.83
N PHE A 298 16.96 -0.10 -3.02
CA PHE A 298 15.62 -0.14 -3.59
C PHE A 298 15.66 -0.55 -5.07
N ASP A 299 14.54 -1.09 -5.55
CA ASP A 299 14.32 -1.33 -6.96
C ASP A 299 14.14 0.00 -7.69
N PRO A 300 15.05 0.40 -8.58
CA PRO A 300 14.98 1.70 -9.25
C PRO A 300 13.85 1.79 -10.29
N VAL A 301 13.20 0.69 -10.64
CA VAL A 301 12.09 0.67 -11.59
C VAL A 301 10.78 1.08 -10.93
N ASN A 302 10.52 0.55 -9.74
CA ASN A 302 9.26 0.77 -9.03
C ASN A 302 9.41 1.47 -7.67
N GLY A 303 10.63 1.74 -7.22
CA GLY A 303 10.91 2.38 -5.93
C GLY A 303 10.68 1.49 -4.72
N SER A 304 10.47 0.19 -4.89
CA SER A 304 10.28 -0.72 -3.76
C SER A 304 11.59 -0.94 -3.01
N LEU A 305 11.54 -0.76 -1.70
CA LEU A 305 12.64 -1.11 -0.82
C LEU A 305 12.81 -2.63 -0.72
N ASP A 306 14.05 -3.06 -0.59
CA ASP A 306 14.33 -4.42 -0.16
C ASP A 306 14.01 -4.55 1.33
N VAL A 307 13.01 -5.34 1.63
CA VAL A 307 12.44 -5.46 2.98
C VAL A 307 12.84 -6.75 3.71
N SER A 308 13.94 -7.38 3.29
CA SER A 308 14.50 -8.56 3.97
C SER A 308 15.97 -8.34 4.33
N PRO A 309 16.29 -7.31 5.13
CA PRO A 309 17.67 -6.96 5.43
C PRO A 309 18.40 -8.04 6.23
N ARG A 310 19.70 -8.09 6.06
CA ARG A 310 20.57 -8.87 6.93
C ARG A 310 20.72 -8.17 8.28
N VAL A 311 20.75 -8.98 9.31
CA VAL A 311 20.81 -8.52 10.71
C VAL A 311 21.65 -9.46 11.55
N LYS A 312 22.16 -8.96 12.67
CA LYS A 312 22.62 -9.76 13.80
C LYS A 312 21.59 -9.74 14.93
N VAL A 313 21.54 -10.83 15.67
CA VAL A 313 20.62 -11.01 16.79
C VAL A 313 21.41 -11.42 18.01
N TYR A 314 21.20 -10.75 19.13
CA TYR A 314 21.87 -11.03 20.39
C TYR A 314 20.99 -10.64 21.59
N LYS A 315 21.32 -11.18 22.76
CA LYS A 315 20.66 -10.88 24.03
C LYS A 315 21.03 -9.46 24.47
N ALA A 316 20.03 -8.66 24.94
CA ALA A 316 20.23 -7.31 25.46
C ALA A 316 21.02 -7.25 26.75
#